data_d793bf6487da64857ccae88bab115e9f
#
_entry.id   d793bf6487da64857ccae88bab115e9f
#
_cell.length_a   1.000
_cell.length_b   1.000
_cell.length_c   1.000
_cell.angle_alpha   90.00
_cell.angle_beta   90.00
_cell.angle_gamma   90.00
#
_symmetry.space_group_name_H-M   'P 1'
#
loop_
_entity.id
_entity.type
_entity.pdbx_description
1 polymer ?
#
loop_
_entity_poly.entity_id
_entity_poly.type
_entity_poly.pdbx_seq_one_letter_code
_entity_poly.pdbx_strand_id
1 'polypeptide(L)' 'MRVFVTGVGGQLGHDVMNELAKRGYEGVGSDIAPSYSGIADGTAVTTMPYVQMDITDKASVEKVIKDAKVDAVIHCAAWT' A
#
# COMPACT_ATOMS: atom_id res chain seq x y z
N MET A 1 -14.58 1.95 -3.27
CA MET A 1 -13.91 1.29 -2.12
C MET A 1 -12.47 1.73 -2.05
N ARG A 2 -12.01 2.07 -0.87
CA ARG A 2 -10.60 2.42 -0.64
C ARG A 2 -9.93 1.27 0.13
N VAL A 3 -8.83 0.77 -0.39
CA VAL A 3 -8.11 -0.39 0.15
C VAL A 3 -6.69 0.03 0.54
N PHE A 4 -6.30 -0.31 1.75
CA PHE A 4 -4.94 -0.07 2.24
C PHE A 4 -4.12 -1.35 2.08
N VAL A 5 -2.97 -1.25 1.42
CA VAL A 5 -2.12 -2.40 1.12
C VAL A 5 -0.75 -2.21 1.74
N THR A 6 -0.33 -3.14 2.60
CA THR A 6 1.01 -3.12 3.19
C THR A 6 1.97 -3.94 2.33
N GLY A 7 3.26 -3.61 2.39
CA GLY A 7 4.28 -4.38 1.69
C GLY A 7 4.29 -4.17 0.18
N VAL A 8 3.94 -2.96 -0.28
CA VAL A 8 3.82 -2.68 -1.72
C VAL A 8 5.17 -2.62 -2.44
N GLY A 9 6.27 -2.56 -1.69
CA GLY A 9 7.61 -2.65 -2.29
C GLY A 9 7.97 -4.06 -2.75
N GLY A 10 7.25 -5.08 -2.28
CA GLY A 10 7.43 -6.46 -2.72
C GLY A 10 6.57 -6.80 -3.92
N GLN A 11 6.83 -7.95 -4.53
CA GLN A 11 6.13 -8.37 -5.75
C GLN A 11 4.63 -8.51 -5.54
N LEU A 12 4.22 -9.20 -4.47
CA LEU A 12 2.80 -9.44 -4.22
C LEU A 12 2.04 -8.14 -3.96
N GLY A 13 2.56 -7.28 -3.11
CA GLY A 13 1.92 -6.00 -2.80
C GLY A 13 1.80 -5.11 -4.03
N HIS A 14 2.83 -5.08 -4.86
CA HIS A 14 2.82 -4.32 -6.10
C HIS A 14 1.74 -4.85 -7.05
N ASP A 15 1.64 -6.17 -7.19
CA ASP A 15 0.62 -6.79 -8.04
C ASP A 15 -0.79 -6.48 -7.54
N VAL A 16 -1.00 -6.48 -6.23
CA VAL A 16 -2.29 -6.13 -5.63
C VAL A 16 -2.64 -4.68 -5.95
N MET A 17 -1.69 -3.75 -5.81
CA MET A 17 -1.92 -2.35 -6.12
C MET A 17 -2.30 -2.15 -7.59
N ASN A 18 -1.63 -2.83 -8.49
CA ASN A 18 -1.94 -2.76 -9.92
C ASN A 18 -3.33 -3.32 -10.23
N GLU A 19 -3.72 -4.40 -9.56
CA GLU A 19 -5.04 -4.99 -9.73
C GLU A 19 -6.14 -4.03 -9.23
N LEU A 20 -5.90 -3.33 -8.13
CA LEU A 20 -6.85 -2.32 -7.64
C LEU A 20 -7.04 -1.19 -8.66
N ALA A 21 -5.94 -0.71 -9.24
CA ALA A 21 -5.99 0.32 -10.27
C ALA A 21 -6.80 -0.16 -11.49
N LYS A 22 -6.55 -1.41 -11.91
CA LYS A 22 -7.23 -2.03 -13.04
C LYS A 22 -8.73 -2.16 -12.82
N ARG A 23 -9.14 -2.42 -11.58
CA ARG A 23 -10.55 -2.58 -11.21
C ARG A 23 -11.26 -1.27 -10.86
N GLY A 24 -10.51 -0.14 -10.88
CA GLY A 24 -11.08 1.16 -10.57
C GLY A 24 -11.27 1.44 -9.09
N TYR A 25 -10.62 0.69 -8.21
CA TYR A 25 -10.63 0.96 -6.78
C TYR A 25 -9.51 1.93 -6.40
N GLU A 26 -9.71 2.67 -5.30
CA GLU A 26 -8.64 3.47 -4.74
C GLU A 26 -7.74 2.59 -3.87
N GLY A 27 -6.43 2.64 -4.14
CA GLY A 27 -5.45 1.94 -3.32
C GLY A 27 -4.57 2.93 -2.59
N VAL A 28 -4.25 2.64 -1.33
CA VAL A 28 -3.24 3.37 -0.58
C VAL A 28 -2.15 2.38 -0.24
N GLY A 29 -0.96 2.56 -0.82
CA GLY A 29 0.16 1.66 -0.61
C GLY A 29 1.00 2.07 0.59
N SER A 30 1.63 1.09 1.23
CA SER A 30 2.49 1.34 2.36
C SER A 30 3.65 0.34 2.40
N ASP A 31 4.82 0.82 2.78
CA ASP A 31 5.99 0.00 3.03
C ASP A 31 6.95 0.79 3.93
N ILE A 32 8.04 0.17 4.31
CA ILE A 32 9.05 0.81 5.16
C ILE A 32 9.88 1.85 4.39
N ALA A 33 9.97 1.71 3.08
CA ALA A 33 10.74 2.64 2.25
C ALA A 33 10.16 4.06 2.27
N PRO A 34 10.98 5.09 2.14
CA PRO A 34 10.49 6.48 2.18
C PRO A 34 9.64 6.86 0.97
N SER A 35 9.75 6.11 -0.12
CA SER A 35 8.94 6.37 -1.32
C SER A 35 8.58 5.05 -2.02
N TYR A 36 7.51 5.08 -2.79
CA TYR A 36 7.09 3.93 -3.57
C TYR A 36 7.98 3.83 -4.81
N SER A 37 8.85 2.84 -4.80
CA SER A 37 9.79 2.58 -5.89
C SER A 37 9.54 1.18 -6.45
N GLY A 38 8.69 1.06 -7.39
CA GLY A 38 8.48 -0.16 -8.15
C GLY A 38 8.82 0.11 -9.60
N ILE A 39 8.33 -0.75 -10.48
CA ILE A 39 8.47 -0.51 -11.91
C ILE A 39 7.55 0.67 -12.28
N ALA A 40 8.13 1.77 -12.71
CA ALA A 40 7.38 2.96 -13.08
C ALA A 40 6.83 2.81 -14.50
N ASP A 41 5.77 2.05 -14.63
CA ASP A 41 5.14 1.73 -15.92
C ASP A 41 3.80 2.43 -16.12
N GLY A 42 3.51 3.46 -15.32
CA GLY A 42 2.26 4.20 -15.42
C GLY A 42 1.10 3.57 -14.65
N THR A 43 1.38 2.54 -13.85
CA THR A 43 0.37 1.85 -13.05
C THR A 43 0.30 2.41 -11.63
N ALA A 44 0.06 1.56 -10.64
CA ALA A 44 -0.17 1.98 -9.25
C ALA A 44 0.97 2.80 -8.65
N VAL A 45 2.22 2.58 -9.08
CA VAL A 45 3.37 3.33 -8.58
C VAL A 45 3.20 4.84 -8.81
N THR A 46 2.60 5.22 -9.93
CA THR A 46 2.46 6.62 -10.32
C THR A 46 1.06 7.19 -10.07
N THR A 47 0.06 6.34 -9.82
CA THR A 47 -1.33 6.76 -9.73
C THR A 47 -1.93 6.65 -8.33
N MET A 48 -1.34 5.84 -7.47
CA MET A 48 -1.87 5.59 -6.13
C MET A 48 -1.05 6.28 -5.04
N PRO A 49 -1.69 6.82 -4.00
CA PRO A 49 -0.96 7.41 -2.88
C PRO A 49 -0.15 6.37 -2.11
N TYR A 50 0.94 6.82 -1.50
CA TYR A 50 1.84 5.97 -0.74
C TYR A 50 2.14 6.61 0.61
N VAL A 51 2.17 5.80 1.66
CA VAL A 51 2.53 6.24 3.01
C VAL A 51 3.64 5.36 3.54
N GLN A 52 4.71 5.97 4.01
CA GLN A 52 5.78 5.23 4.69
C GLN A 52 5.27 4.74 6.05
N MET A 53 5.42 3.46 6.32
CA MET A 53 4.95 2.87 7.56
C MET A 53 5.74 1.62 7.91
N ASP A 54 6.13 1.50 9.18
CA ASP A 54 6.77 0.29 9.70
C ASP A 54 5.70 -0.56 10.39
N ILE A 55 5.43 -1.75 9.86
CA ILE A 55 4.40 -2.64 10.40
C ILE A 55 4.73 -3.18 11.80
N THR A 56 5.98 -3.06 12.24
CA THR A 56 6.37 -3.44 13.59
C THR A 56 6.03 -2.36 14.61
N ASP A 57 5.71 -1.15 14.17
CA ASP A 57 5.27 -0.06 15.03
C ASP A 57 3.74 -0.01 15.04
N LYS A 58 3.16 -0.69 16.01
CA LYS A 58 1.71 -0.85 16.12
C LYS A 58 0.97 0.49 16.21
N ALA A 59 1.50 1.45 16.93
CA ALA A 59 0.87 2.76 17.07
C ALA A 59 0.84 3.51 15.74
N SER A 60 1.94 3.44 14.97
CA SER A 60 2.02 4.01 13.63
C SER A 60 1.00 3.37 12.69
N VAL A 61 0.90 2.03 12.72
CA VAL A 61 -0.04 1.29 11.87
C VAL A 61 -1.47 1.74 12.13
N GLU A 62 -1.88 1.79 13.39
CA GLU A 62 -3.23 2.20 13.75
C GLU A 62 -3.53 3.62 13.30
N LYS A 63 -2.60 4.54 13.52
CA LYS A 63 -2.76 5.94 13.13
C LYS A 63 -2.89 6.09 11.61
N VAL A 64 -2.01 5.45 10.86
CA VAL A 64 -2.00 5.55 9.41
C VAL A 64 -3.28 4.99 8.80
N ILE A 65 -3.72 3.82 9.26
CA ILE A 65 -4.95 3.20 8.78
C ILE A 65 -6.16 4.07 9.09
N LYS A 66 -6.23 4.61 10.30
CA LYS A 66 -7.33 5.49 10.70
C LYS A 66 -7.36 6.77 9.87
N ASP A 67 -6.21 7.39 9.65
CA ASP A 67 -6.11 8.63 8.87
C ASP A 67 -6.42 8.41 7.39
N ALA A 68 -6.10 7.24 6.86
CA ALA A 68 -6.36 6.90 5.46
C ALA A 68 -7.84 6.65 5.17
N LYS A 69 -8.66 6.41 6.17
CA LYS A 69 -10.11 6.18 6.05
C LYS A 69 -10.44 5.10 5.02
N VAL A 70 -9.81 3.94 5.19
CA VAL A 70 -9.95 2.85 4.24
C VAL A 70 -11.09 1.91 4.63
N ASP A 71 -11.64 1.23 3.63
CA ASP A 71 -12.72 0.24 3.82
C ASP A 71 -12.19 -1.15 4.09
N ALA A 72 -10.97 -1.44 3.63
CA ALA A 72 -10.36 -2.75 3.79
C ALA A 72 -8.84 -2.61 3.86
N VAL A 73 -8.18 -3.63 4.44
CA VAL A 73 -6.71 -3.69 4.55
C VAL A 73 -6.24 -5.03 4.02
N ILE A 74 -5.25 -5.01 3.13
CA ILE A 74 -4.59 -6.22 2.63
C ILE A 74 -3.14 -6.20 3.09
N HIS A 75 -2.73 -7.18 3.89
CA HIS A 75 -1.37 -7.31 4.37
C HIS A 75 -0.55 -8.19 3.44
N CYS A 76 0.36 -7.56 2.69
CA CYS A 76 1.31 -8.26 1.82
C CYS A 76 2.73 -8.21 2.39
N ALA A 77 2.94 -7.49 3.48
CA ALA A 77 4.24 -7.45 4.13
C ALA A 77 4.57 -8.82 4.72
N ALA A 78 5.72 -9.37 4.32
CA ALA A 78 6.15 -10.67 4.80
C ALA A 78 6.89 -10.54 6.13
N TRP A 79 6.59 -11.45 7.04
CA TRP A 79 7.37 -11.64 8.26
C TRP A 79 8.46 -12.66 7.94
N THR A 80 9.66 -12.24 8.01
CA THR A 80 10.80 -13.16 7.89
C THR A 80 11.60 -13.18 9.18
#